data_e929858a7250c4713d980cfb167f9bf5
#
_entry.id   e929858a7250c4713d980cfb167f9bf5
#
_cell.length_a   1.000
_cell.length_b   1.000
_cell.length_c   1.000
_cell.angle_alpha   90.00
_cell.angle_beta   90.00
_cell.angle_gamma   90.00
#
_symmetry.space_group_name_H-M   'P 1'
#
loop_
_entity.id
_entity.type
_entity.pdbx_description
1 polymer ?
#
loop_
_entity_poly.entity_id
_entity_poly.type
_entity_poly.pdbx_seq_one_letter_code
_entity_poly.pdbx_strand_id
1 'polypeptide(L)'
;MGIIMDLFDGSVYPYEQVVPRSEAYRKLRREIADLSRELQKELNSEEYEKVEHYRDLLSDSFHLEGVAYFGEGLRLGIGIMAELYGVPSKCETDGADDPGGE
;
A
#
# COMPACT_ATOMS: atom_id res chain seq x y z
N MET A 1 -9.07 -22.72 3.83
CA MET A 1 -10.21 -21.98 4.09
C MET A 1 -10.26 -20.70 3.30
N GLY A 2 -10.33 -20.10 2.64
CA GLY A 2 -10.55 -18.95 1.85
C GLY A 2 -9.64 -17.79 2.14
N ILE A 3 -9.96 -16.71 1.50
CA ILE A 3 -9.12 -15.52 1.48
C ILE A 3 -8.96 -14.92 2.87
N ILE A 4 -10.03 -14.94 3.66
CA ILE A 4 -9.96 -14.33 4.98
C ILE A 4 -8.93 -15.01 5.85
N MET A 5 -8.94 -16.34 5.85
CA MET A 5 -7.97 -17.10 6.63
C MET A 5 -6.57 -16.87 6.09
N ASP A 6 -6.44 -16.83 4.78
CA ASP A 6 -5.13 -16.60 4.17
C ASP A 6 -4.55 -15.26 4.57
N LEU A 7 -5.38 -14.24 4.67
CA LEU A 7 -4.93 -12.95 5.14
C LEU A 7 -4.51 -12.98 6.60
N PHE A 8 -5.27 -13.70 7.41
CA PHE A 8 -4.98 -13.80 8.83
C PHE A 8 -3.67 -14.50 9.11
N ASP A 9 -3.43 -15.62 8.44
CA ASP A 9 -2.25 -16.42 8.76
C ASP A 9 -1.02 -16.00 7.98
N GLY A 10 -1.13 -14.95 7.18
CA GLY A 10 0.03 -14.44 6.47
C GLY A 10 0.37 -15.14 5.18
N SER A 11 -0.52 -15.98 4.69
CA SER A 11 -0.29 -16.65 3.42
C SER A 11 -0.40 -15.73 2.23
N VAL A 12 -1.11 -14.63 2.38
CA VAL A 12 -1.34 -13.68 1.30
C VAL A 12 -0.78 -12.33 1.69
N TYR A 13 0.14 -11.84 0.88
CA TYR A 13 0.74 -10.51 1.10
C TYR A 13 0.51 -9.70 -0.16
N PRO A 14 -0.56 -8.89 -0.21
CA PRO A 14 -0.86 -8.15 -1.45
C PRO A 14 0.30 -7.32 -1.96
N TYR A 15 1.09 -6.74 -1.07
CA TYR A 15 2.22 -5.92 -1.51
C TYR A 15 3.27 -6.70 -2.24
N GLU A 16 3.47 -7.94 -1.84
CA GLU A 16 4.50 -8.76 -2.44
C GLU A 16 4.00 -9.50 -3.67
N GLN A 17 2.70 -9.73 -3.72
CA GLN A 17 2.13 -10.56 -4.77
C GLN A 17 1.52 -9.78 -5.92
N VAL A 18 1.17 -8.52 -5.67
CA VAL A 18 0.51 -7.72 -6.69
C VAL A 18 1.51 -6.78 -7.32
N VAL A 19 1.74 -6.97 -8.59
CA VAL A 19 2.61 -6.10 -9.38
C VAL A 19 1.77 -5.58 -10.53
N PRO A 20 1.67 -4.26 -10.67
CA PRO A 20 0.91 -3.72 -11.80
C PRO A 20 1.48 -4.20 -13.12
N ARG A 21 0.59 -4.49 -14.07
CA ARG A 21 1.00 -5.00 -15.37
C ARG A 21 0.66 -4.06 -16.50
N SER A 22 0.22 -2.85 -16.17
CA SER A 22 -0.16 -1.91 -17.20
C SER A 22 1.07 -1.42 -17.95
N GLU A 23 0.83 -0.99 -19.18
CA GLU A 23 1.89 -0.41 -19.99
C GLU A 23 2.41 0.87 -19.36
N ALA A 24 1.53 1.63 -18.74
CA ALA A 24 1.94 2.85 -18.06
C ALA A 24 2.93 2.56 -16.93
N TYR A 25 2.68 1.52 -16.17
CA TYR A 25 3.59 1.14 -15.09
C TYR A 25 4.94 0.72 -15.65
N ARG A 26 4.94 -0.09 -16.71
CA ARG A 26 6.19 -0.54 -17.31
C ARG A 26 6.99 0.62 -17.86
N LYS A 27 6.30 1.57 -18.49
CA LYS A 27 6.97 2.75 -19.01
C LYS A 27 7.64 3.54 -17.89
N LEU A 28 6.92 3.74 -16.78
CA LEU A 28 7.48 4.44 -15.64
C LEU A 28 8.70 3.72 -15.08
N ARG A 29 8.63 2.40 -14.99
CA ARG A 29 9.77 1.65 -14.48
C ARG A 29 10.98 1.81 -15.38
N ARG A 30 10.78 1.83 -16.69
CA ARG A 30 11.89 2.04 -17.61
C ARG A 30 12.48 3.42 -17.47
N GLU A 31 11.61 4.43 -17.33
CA GLU A 31 12.08 5.80 -17.16
C GLU A 31 12.87 5.96 -15.87
N ILE A 32 12.40 5.33 -14.80
CA ILE A 32 13.10 5.39 -13.53
C ILE A 32 14.48 4.76 -13.66
N ALA A 33 14.57 3.61 -14.32
CA ALA A 33 15.85 2.95 -14.48
C ALA A 33 16.81 3.77 -15.32
N ASP A 34 16.30 4.38 -16.40
CA ASP A 34 17.15 5.21 -17.26
C ASP A 34 17.68 6.41 -16.50
N LEU A 35 16.81 7.09 -15.77
CA LEU A 35 17.22 8.27 -15.01
C LEU A 35 18.20 7.91 -13.91
N SER A 36 17.99 6.78 -13.28
CA SER A 36 18.90 6.32 -12.24
C SER A 36 20.30 6.12 -12.81
N ARG A 37 20.39 5.55 -14.00
CA ARG A 37 21.69 5.37 -14.63
C ARG A 37 22.35 6.70 -14.98
N GLU A 38 21.54 7.65 -15.46
CA GLU A 38 22.09 8.98 -15.73
C GLU A 38 22.64 9.65 -14.49
N LEU A 39 21.87 9.58 -13.42
CA LEU A 39 22.31 10.19 -12.16
C LEU A 39 23.58 9.56 -11.64
N GLN A 40 23.68 8.24 -11.79
CA GLN A 40 24.88 7.56 -11.32
C GLN A 40 26.11 8.01 -12.07
N LYS A 41 25.96 8.34 -13.35
CA LYS A 41 27.08 8.83 -14.15
C LYS A 41 27.43 10.28 -13.86
N GLU A 42 26.44 11.10 -13.56
CA GLU A 42 26.65 12.54 -13.42
C GLU A 42 27.04 12.97 -12.03
N LEU A 43 26.64 12.24 -11.02
CA LEU A 43 26.89 12.61 -9.64
C LEU A 43 28.11 11.87 -9.11
N ASN A 44 28.82 12.50 -8.16
CA ASN A 44 29.86 11.76 -7.48
C ASN A 44 29.21 10.75 -6.52
N SER A 45 30.02 9.88 -5.93
CA SER A 45 29.46 8.78 -5.14
C SER A 45 28.73 9.28 -3.92
N GLU A 46 29.19 10.35 -3.29
CA GLU A 46 28.53 10.88 -2.11
C GLU A 46 27.16 11.46 -2.46
N GLU A 47 27.09 12.19 -3.57
CA GLU A 47 25.85 12.76 -4.02
C GLU A 47 24.85 11.68 -4.43
N TYR A 48 25.34 10.66 -5.11
CA TYR A 48 24.48 9.59 -5.55
C TYR A 48 23.91 8.81 -4.37
N GLU A 49 24.71 8.63 -3.33
CA GLU A 49 24.23 7.97 -2.11
C GLU A 49 23.10 8.74 -1.47
N LYS A 50 23.16 10.06 -1.51
CA LYS A 50 22.07 10.86 -0.98
C LYS A 50 20.79 10.67 -1.79
N VAL A 51 20.92 10.60 -3.10
CA VAL A 51 19.77 10.36 -3.97
C VAL A 51 19.15 9.00 -3.66
N GLU A 52 20.00 7.98 -3.49
CA GLU A 52 19.50 6.65 -3.17
C GLU A 52 18.82 6.61 -1.81
N HIS A 53 19.39 7.32 -0.86
CA HIS A 53 18.76 7.39 0.46
C HIS A 53 17.39 8.06 0.37
N TYR A 54 17.31 9.15 -0.38
CA TYR A 54 16.05 9.83 -0.59
C TYR A 54 15.02 8.90 -1.24
N ARG A 55 15.45 8.15 -2.25
CA ARG A 55 14.57 7.21 -2.92
C ARG A 55 14.07 6.14 -1.95
N ASP A 56 14.97 5.63 -1.10
CA ASP A 56 14.60 4.60 -0.13
C ASP A 56 13.56 5.13 0.86
N LEU A 57 13.76 6.36 1.33
CA LEU A 57 12.80 6.96 2.25
C LEU A 57 11.45 7.14 1.59
N LEU A 58 11.43 7.58 0.32
CA LEU A 58 10.18 7.69 -0.41
C LEU A 58 9.49 6.35 -0.57
N SER A 59 10.25 5.32 -0.89
CA SER A 59 9.70 3.98 -1.05
C SER A 59 9.06 3.49 0.25
N ASP A 60 9.75 3.72 1.37
CA ASP A 60 9.20 3.33 2.66
C ASP A 60 7.93 4.08 2.96
N SER A 61 7.91 5.37 2.64
CA SER A 61 6.71 6.19 2.86
C SER A 61 5.54 5.67 2.02
N PHE A 62 5.80 5.39 0.75
CA PHE A 62 4.75 4.87 -0.12
C PHE A 62 4.25 3.51 0.33
N HIS A 63 5.15 2.69 0.85
CA HIS A 63 4.76 1.39 1.38
C HIS A 63 3.79 1.55 2.54
N LEU A 64 4.10 2.44 3.47
CA LEU A 64 3.23 2.68 4.61
C LEU A 64 1.88 3.24 4.18
N GLU A 65 1.90 4.15 3.20
CA GLU A 65 0.64 4.67 2.67
C GLU A 65 -0.19 3.57 2.04
N GLY A 66 0.47 2.68 1.32
CA GLY A 66 -0.23 1.57 0.71
C GLY A 66 -0.86 0.63 1.72
N VAL A 67 -0.13 0.36 2.82
CA VAL A 67 -0.69 -0.45 3.89
C VAL A 67 -1.96 0.21 4.45
N ALA A 68 -1.90 1.52 4.64
CA ALA A 68 -3.05 2.25 5.16
C ALA A 68 -4.23 2.19 4.18
N TYR A 69 -3.95 2.38 2.90
CA TYR A 69 -5.02 2.33 1.90
C TYR A 69 -5.63 0.94 1.80
N PHE A 70 -4.79 -0.09 1.86
CA PHE A 70 -5.29 -1.45 1.81
C PHE A 70 -6.21 -1.74 3.01
N GLY A 71 -5.77 -1.33 4.20
CA GLY A 71 -6.57 -1.55 5.39
C GLY A 71 -7.90 -0.83 5.32
N GLU A 72 -7.88 0.42 4.85
CA GLU A 72 -9.12 1.18 4.74
C GLU A 72 -10.04 0.56 3.68
N GLY A 73 -9.48 0.14 2.57
CA GLY A 73 -10.29 -0.50 1.54
C GLY A 73 -10.94 -1.78 2.04
N LEU A 74 -10.18 -2.57 2.79
CA LEU A 74 -10.72 -3.80 3.34
C LEU A 74 -11.85 -3.51 4.33
N ARG A 75 -11.64 -2.51 5.20
CA ARG A 75 -12.66 -2.13 6.16
C ARG A 75 -13.93 -1.68 5.45
N LEU A 76 -13.80 -0.87 4.43
CA LEU A 76 -14.96 -0.40 3.69
C LEU A 76 -15.66 -1.54 2.97
N GLY A 77 -14.89 -2.44 2.39
CA GLY A 77 -15.48 -3.59 1.71
C GLY A 77 -16.29 -4.47 2.65
N ILE A 78 -15.73 -4.74 3.82
CA ILE A 78 -16.44 -5.53 4.82
C ILE A 78 -17.72 -4.83 5.24
N GLY A 79 -17.64 -3.51 5.46
CA GLY A 79 -18.83 -2.76 5.85
C GLY A 79 -19.91 -2.80 4.81
N ILE A 80 -19.53 -2.66 3.53
CA ILE A 80 -20.50 -2.71 2.45
C ILE A 80 -21.19 -4.07 2.43
N MET A 81 -20.42 -5.13 2.53
CA MET A 81 -20.99 -6.46 2.50
C MET A 81 -21.91 -6.71 3.69
N ALA A 82 -21.51 -6.21 4.86
CA ALA A 82 -22.36 -6.37 6.04
C ALA A 82 -23.71 -5.70 5.85
N GLU A 83 -23.68 -4.49 5.26
CA GLU A 83 -24.94 -3.80 5.02
C GLU A 83 -25.81 -4.50 3.98
N LEU A 84 -25.17 -4.98 2.91
CA LEU A 84 -25.90 -5.64 1.86
C LEU A 84 -26.60 -6.91 2.33
N TYR A 85 -25.99 -7.62 3.25
CA TYR A 85 -26.55 -8.88 3.73
C TYR A 85 -27.22 -8.74 5.08
N GLY A 86 -27.37 -7.51 5.58
CA GLY A 86 -28.12 -7.30 6.80
C GLY A 86 -27.41 -7.73 8.07
N VAL A 87 -26.11 -7.92 8.01
CA VAL A 87 -25.35 -8.29 9.18
C VAL A 87 -24.99 -7.03 9.96
N PRO A 88 -25.30 -6.98 11.26
CA PRO A 88 -24.96 -5.78 12.01
C PRO A 88 -23.46 -5.57 12.09
N SER A 89 -23.07 -4.32 11.97
CA SER A 89 -21.67 -3.98 12.07
C SER A 89 -21.37 -3.50 13.48
N LYS A 90 -20.51 -4.22 14.17
CA LYS A 90 -20.17 -3.86 15.54
C LYS A 90 -19.45 -2.54 15.63
N CYS A 91 -18.70 -2.24 14.63
CA CYS A 91 -17.91 -1.02 14.64
C CYS A 91 -18.77 0.21 14.77
N GLU A 92 -19.98 0.15 14.28
CA GLU A 92 -20.84 1.31 14.25
C GLU A 92 -21.40 1.63 15.61
N THR A 93 -21.58 0.62 16.44
CA THR A 93 -22.23 0.86 17.72
C THR A 93 -21.29 1.44 18.73
N ASP A 94 -20.07 1.32 18.48
CA ASP A 94 -19.10 1.83 19.41
C ASP A 94 -18.71 3.23 19.13
N GLY A 95 -19.10 3.49 18.83
CA GLY A 95 -18.49 4.43 18.54
C GLY A 95 -18.26 5.21 18.54
N ALA A 96 -18.91 4.66 18.89
CA ALA A 96 -18.73 5.10 18.72
C ALA A 96 -18.66 5.67 19.02
N ASP A 97 -18.99 5.54 19.48
CA ASP A 97 -18.83 5.95 19.71
C ASP A 97 -18.46 6.55 19.94
N ASP A 98 -18.46 6.52 20.06
CA ASP A 98 -18.02 7.14 20.23
C ASP A 98 -17.68 7.77 20.37
N PRO A 99 -17.88 7.77 20.88
CA PRO A 99 -17.38 8.40 21.05
C PRO A 99 -16.95 8.98 20.84
N GLY A 100 -17.09 8.99 21.18
CA GLY A 100 -16.53 9.57 21.04
C GLY A 100 -16.42 9.98 20.55
N GLY A 101 -16.82 9.74 20.62
CA GLY A 101 -16.58 10.04 20.27
C GLY A 101 -16.67 10.40 19.80
N GLU A 102 -16.77 10.50 20.02
CA GLU A 102 -16.75 10.75 19.67
C GLU A 102 -16.59 11.13 19.54
#